data_87696f219649facbb71a64e4ff4a61d9
#
_entry.id   87696f219649facbb71a64e4ff4a61d9
#
_cell.length_a   1.000
_cell.length_b   1.000
_cell.length_c   1.000
_cell.angle_alpha   90.00
_cell.angle_beta   90.00
_cell.angle_gamma   90.00
#
_symmetry.space_group_name_H-M   'P 1'
#
loop_
_entity.id
_entity.type
_entity.pdbx_description
1 polymer ?
#
loop_
_entity_poly.entity_id
_entity_poly.type
_entity_poly.pdbx_seq_one_letter_code
_entity_poly.pdbx_strand_id
1 'polypeptide(L)'
;MKKIQIFFLLFSTIILAQTAEKKVWDLLLANKRTEAKKLFDKELGKSSETKIEYFLLGKIIELENGRIDYDESFVTTFTKFPESKYYLTSLLKQQFILDDIQTVGFNDNTYKKIDALVQSDLYKNDPVVVYYKATADRNRKNYEGYNNYIKELNSVMNWQLCGAFENLNDSGIDIEYEPEIYPKNDKLFDANSNGKIGWYNPRVMQNEGYHTFSNEDEYGNGIMYAQVFVENPTEQDVVFNFGMSASLKIFVNDTEVYVNSLNKLSDLNAFKLKLKLPKGMNRVVVKSSISTGNNYFFFSITDTQNKKIESLVYHNTYKDYLKSTLQSLEVEELNPDFENYLVQKVKENPTNVLYKFMLYDAYMHNKKLEFAFDVMEELDVMYPNSSIVKTRLTEYYAYKEDYAKVNEIVKNLELQDADYFYTIATKAQDSEWLKTASIAELEKYREKAKKLTTPVLGYLYDFLINARNANIEAMMQNAEQIIGTSSNSEFYITTFAPLYDSLEKNKEKAIKMLEDLVSKKDNFNALSQLVGYYRAADRKEDVKKLFIERKTNYPYFTGVASDYISMLIEEKKYADALVEIDNSLGLFPYSYQLLEQKGKVYNYMNNVKE
;
A
#
# COMPACT_ATOMS: atom_id res chain seq x y z
N MET A 1 40.50 -14.96 39.76
CA MET A 1 39.42 -14.21 40.40
C MET A 1 38.84 -13.04 39.58
N LYS A 2 39.64 -12.20 38.89
CA LYS A 2 39.09 -11.08 38.07
C LYS A 2 38.20 -11.51 36.90
N LYS A 3 38.43 -12.66 36.23
CA LYS A 3 37.61 -13.14 35.11
C LYS A 3 36.23 -13.66 35.56
N ILE A 4 36.08 -14.16 36.76
CA ILE A 4 34.79 -14.63 37.31
C ILE A 4 33.93 -13.44 37.73
N GLN A 5 34.51 -12.36 38.22
CA GLN A 5 33.76 -11.14 38.55
C GLN A 5 33.18 -10.42 37.33
N ILE A 6 33.91 -10.43 36.19
CA ILE A 6 33.40 -9.83 34.94
C ILE A 6 32.23 -10.67 34.37
N PHE A 7 32.31 -12.01 34.50
CA PHE A 7 31.23 -12.90 34.06
C PHE A 7 29.96 -12.74 34.92
N PHE A 8 30.10 -12.59 36.21
CA PHE A 8 28.97 -12.31 37.12
C PHE A 8 28.35 -10.92 36.89
N LEU A 9 29.15 -9.91 36.58
CA LEU A 9 28.66 -8.56 36.28
C LEU A 9 27.89 -8.54 34.93
N LEU A 10 28.36 -9.24 33.90
CA LEU A 10 27.65 -9.39 32.64
C LEU A 10 26.34 -10.18 32.79
N PHE A 11 26.35 -11.24 33.61
CA PHE A 11 25.14 -12.03 33.88
C PHE A 11 24.09 -11.23 34.69
N SER A 12 24.54 -10.46 35.69
CA SER A 12 23.64 -9.61 36.47
C SER A 12 23.07 -8.44 35.68
N THR A 13 23.81 -7.88 34.69
CA THR A 13 23.29 -6.83 33.81
C THR A 13 22.27 -7.38 32.82
N ILE A 14 22.43 -8.60 32.32
CA ILE A 14 21.44 -9.24 31.41
C ILE A 14 20.14 -9.55 32.16
N ILE A 15 20.21 -10.07 33.40
CA ILE A 15 19.02 -10.38 34.20
C ILE A 15 18.31 -9.09 34.63
N LEU A 16 19.05 -8.03 35.00
CA LEU A 16 18.47 -6.73 35.34
C LEU A 16 17.82 -6.07 34.11
N ALA A 17 18.44 -6.16 32.93
CA ALA A 17 17.88 -5.61 31.67
C ALA A 17 16.56 -6.31 31.28
N GLN A 18 16.50 -7.64 31.34
CA GLN A 18 15.25 -8.38 31.11
C GLN A 18 14.15 -7.98 32.09
N THR A 19 14.48 -7.78 33.34
CA THR A 19 13.53 -7.34 34.36
C THR A 19 13.03 -5.92 34.11
N ALA A 20 13.90 -5.02 33.64
CA ALA A 20 13.53 -3.64 33.27
C ALA A 20 12.65 -3.61 32.03
N GLU A 21 13.00 -4.35 30.97
CA GLU A 21 12.19 -4.47 29.74
C GLU A 21 10.76 -4.95 30.07
N LYS A 22 10.64 -6.03 30.84
CA LYS A 22 9.34 -6.54 31.25
C LYS A 22 8.52 -5.49 32.01
N LYS A 23 9.13 -4.77 32.95
CA LYS A 23 8.44 -3.71 33.70
C LYS A 23 8.00 -2.56 32.80
N VAL A 24 8.78 -2.19 31.79
CA VAL A 24 8.41 -1.17 30.82
C VAL A 24 7.18 -1.62 30.03
N TRP A 25 7.16 -2.88 29.57
CA TRP A 25 6.00 -3.45 28.90
C TRP A 25 4.77 -3.52 29.80
N ASP A 26 4.92 -3.98 31.03
CA ASP A 26 3.82 -4.03 32.01
C ASP A 26 3.19 -2.63 32.22
N LEU A 27 4.01 -1.58 32.25
CA LEU A 27 3.52 -0.20 32.35
C LEU A 27 2.81 0.27 31.07
N LEU A 28 3.34 -0.01 29.89
CA LEU A 28 2.70 0.33 28.61
C LEU A 28 1.34 -0.35 28.47
N LEU A 29 1.29 -1.65 28.75
CA LEU A 29 0.08 -2.45 28.65
C LEU A 29 -0.98 -2.06 29.71
N ALA A 30 -0.54 -1.46 30.82
CA ALA A 30 -1.41 -0.84 31.83
C ALA A 30 -1.78 0.62 31.51
N ASN A 31 -1.49 1.13 30.31
CA ASN A 31 -1.74 2.51 29.85
C ASN A 31 -0.95 3.59 30.64
N LYS A 32 0.12 3.20 31.36
CA LYS A 32 0.99 4.10 32.15
C LYS A 32 2.18 4.58 31.33
N ARG A 33 1.91 5.24 30.20
CA ARG A 33 2.88 5.63 29.16
C ARG A 33 4.01 6.51 29.66
N THR A 34 3.67 7.53 30.49
CA THR A 34 4.67 8.44 31.07
C THR A 34 5.61 7.74 32.03
N GLU A 35 5.11 6.79 32.83
CA GLU A 35 5.91 5.99 33.74
C GLU A 35 6.80 5.01 32.97
N ALA A 36 6.24 4.37 31.91
CA ALA A 36 6.99 3.52 31.01
C ALA A 36 8.17 4.26 30.38
N LYS A 37 7.94 5.50 29.88
CA LYS A 37 8.99 6.34 29.31
C LYS A 37 10.07 6.67 30.33
N LYS A 38 9.71 7.11 31.53
CA LYS A 38 10.68 7.44 32.60
C LYS A 38 11.53 6.23 32.95
N LEU A 39 10.92 5.04 33.07
CA LEU A 39 11.64 3.81 33.38
C LEU A 39 12.56 3.40 32.24
N PHE A 40 12.09 3.47 31.00
CA PHE A 40 12.88 3.18 29.80
C PHE A 40 14.11 4.09 29.72
N ASP A 41 13.93 5.41 29.82
CA ASP A 41 15.00 6.40 29.72
C ASP A 41 16.08 6.15 30.79
N LYS A 42 15.67 5.76 32.00
CA LYS A 42 16.56 5.49 33.09
C LYS A 42 17.35 4.18 32.93
N GLU A 43 16.68 3.08 32.56
CA GLU A 43 17.24 1.73 32.65
C GLU A 43 17.72 1.16 31.32
N LEU A 44 17.07 1.55 30.19
CA LEU A 44 17.29 0.96 28.88
C LEU A 44 17.74 1.97 27.79
N GLY A 45 17.52 3.27 28.01
CA GLY A 45 17.77 4.29 27.01
C GLY A 45 19.18 4.29 26.41
N LYS A 46 20.21 4.08 27.23
CA LYS A 46 21.59 3.98 26.75
C LYS A 46 21.87 2.70 25.94
N SER A 47 21.13 1.64 26.20
CA SER A 47 21.27 0.36 25.50
C SER A 47 20.45 0.31 24.18
N SER A 48 19.60 1.30 23.93
CA SER A 48 18.83 1.39 22.70
C SER A 48 19.70 1.66 21.46
N GLU A 49 20.93 2.14 21.64
CA GLU A 49 21.90 2.32 20.55
C GLU A 49 22.65 1.03 20.17
N THR A 50 22.54 -0.02 21.00
CA THR A 50 23.30 -1.28 20.85
C THR A 50 22.44 -2.50 20.64
N LYS A 51 21.11 -2.39 20.84
CA LYS A 51 20.16 -3.49 20.74
C LYS A 51 18.88 -3.04 20.06
N ILE A 52 18.56 -3.68 18.94
CA ILE A 52 17.41 -3.30 18.10
C ILE A 52 16.08 -3.37 18.86
N GLU A 53 15.88 -4.36 19.72
CA GLU A 53 14.65 -4.49 20.49
C GLU A 53 14.43 -3.30 21.43
N TYR A 54 15.49 -2.77 22.03
CA TYR A 54 15.39 -1.58 22.89
C TYR A 54 15.21 -0.31 22.05
N PHE A 55 15.85 -0.23 20.89
CA PHE A 55 15.60 0.85 19.94
C PHE A 55 14.12 0.89 19.54
N LEU A 56 13.56 -0.23 19.13
CA LEU A 56 12.16 -0.34 18.72
C LEU A 56 11.19 -0.09 19.89
N LEU A 57 11.47 -0.62 21.07
CA LEU A 57 10.67 -0.35 22.27
C LEU A 57 10.65 1.15 22.59
N GLY A 58 11.79 1.82 22.49
CA GLY A 58 11.87 3.28 22.65
C GLY A 58 10.98 4.03 21.66
N LYS A 59 10.95 3.58 20.39
CA LYS A 59 10.08 4.18 19.35
C LYS A 59 8.60 3.92 19.59
N ILE A 60 8.24 2.73 20.05
CA ILE A 60 6.86 2.41 20.48
C ILE A 60 6.45 3.32 21.64
N ILE A 61 7.32 3.52 22.64
CA ILE A 61 7.03 4.43 23.76
C ILE A 61 6.82 5.86 23.28
N GLU A 62 7.63 6.34 22.34
CA GLU A 62 7.47 7.67 21.76
C GLU A 62 6.12 7.78 21.03
N LEU A 63 5.73 6.78 20.20
CA LEU A 63 4.45 6.71 19.52
C LEU A 63 3.29 6.72 20.53
N GLU A 64 3.36 5.88 21.56
CA GLU A 64 2.32 5.78 22.58
C GLU A 64 2.17 7.09 23.41
N ASN A 65 3.18 7.95 23.43
CA ASN A 65 3.13 9.31 23.98
C ASN A 65 2.80 10.38 22.93
N GLY A 66 2.32 9.99 21.74
CA GLY A 66 1.78 10.89 20.71
C GLY A 66 2.81 11.45 19.73
N ARG A 67 4.01 10.86 19.62
CA ARG A 67 4.93 11.15 18.53
C ARG A 67 4.60 10.24 17.35
N ILE A 68 4.00 10.81 16.31
CA ILE A 68 3.55 10.07 15.12
C ILE A 68 4.48 10.26 13.91
N ASP A 69 5.51 11.09 14.04
CA ASP A 69 6.50 11.39 12.99
C ASP A 69 7.93 11.14 13.50
N TYR A 70 8.75 10.57 12.64
CA TYR A 70 10.16 10.34 12.88
C TYR A 70 10.97 10.95 11.73
N ASP A 71 12.12 11.53 12.04
CA ASP A 71 13.04 12.08 11.06
C ASP A 71 13.95 11.00 10.43
N GLU A 72 14.81 11.42 9.49
CA GLU A 72 15.76 10.52 8.82
C GLU A 72 16.74 9.84 9.78
N SER A 73 16.97 10.42 10.98
CA SER A 73 17.87 9.83 12.00
C SER A 73 17.35 8.47 12.49
N PHE A 74 16.03 8.23 12.40
CA PHE A 74 15.46 6.91 12.66
C PHE A 74 16.09 5.86 11.75
N VAL A 75 16.10 6.10 10.42
CA VAL A 75 16.63 5.16 9.42
C VAL A 75 18.12 4.95 9.60
N THR A 76 18.88 6.04 9.80
CA THR A 76 20.34 5.96 9.97
C THR A 76 20.74 5.17 11.21
N THR A 77 19.91 5.14 12.25
CA THR A 77 20.14 4.31 13.42
C THR A 77 19.66 2.88 13.20
N PHE A 78 18.45 2.72 12.64
CA PHE A 78 17.83 1.41 12.36
C PHE A 78 18.71 0.53 11.47
N THR A 79 19.27 1.09 10.40
CA THR A 79 20.12 0.36 9.44
C THR A 79 21.48 -0.07 10.01
N LYS A 80 21.87 0.40 11.19
CA LYS A 80 23.07 -0.11 11.88
C LYS A 80 22.88 -1.51 12.50
N PHE A 81 21.64 -1.92 12.68
CA PHE A 81 21.34 -3.25 13.22
C PHE A 81 21.17 -4.25 12.07
N PRO A 82 21.99 -5.30 11.98
CA PRO A 82 21.86 -6.33 10.93
C PRO A 82 20.49 -7.03 10.94
N GLU A 83 19.87 -7.16 12.12
CA GLU A 83 18.56 -7.78 12.31
C GLU A 83 17.40 -6.88 11.86
N SER A 84 17.65 -5.59 11.60
CA SER A 84 16.60 -4.63 11.21
C SER A 84 15.80 -5.11 10.00
N LYS A 85 16.42 -5.86 9.08
CA LYS A 85 15.76 -6.44 7.91
C LYS A 85 14.55 -7.33 8.24
N TYR A 86 14.51 -7.90 9.44
CA TYR A 86 13.40 -8.74 9.87
C TYR A 86 12.23 -7.96 10.50
N TYR A 87 12.43 -6.68 10.75
CA TYR A 87 11.41 -5.79 11.35
C TYR A 87 10.84 -4.78 10.36
N LEU A 88 11.43 -4.67 9.16
CA LEU A 88 11.05 -3.63 8.20
C LEU A 88 9.56 -3.68 7.85
N THR A 89 9.05 -4.85 7.48
CA THR A 89 7.63 -5.04 7.10
C THR A 89 6.68 -4.61 8.22
N SER A 90 6.99 -4.95 9.48
CA SER A 90 6.21 -4.52 10.64
C SER A 90 6.20 -2.99 10.79
N LEU A 91 7.33 -2.35 10.55
CA LEU A 91 7.49 -0.90 10.69
C LEU A 91 6.85 -0.13 9.54
N LEU A 92 6.81 -0.69 8.34
CA LEU A 92 6.06 -0.14 7.20
C LEU A 92 4.56 -0.13 7.49
N LYS A 93 4.03 -1.18 8.13
CA LYS A 93 2.62 -1.25 8.56
C LYS A 93 2.25 -0.12 9.52
N GLN A 94 3.12 0.18 10.46
CA GLN A 94 2.93 1.24 11.45
C GLN A 94 3.27 2.64 10.92
N GLN A 95 3.71 2.75 9.68
CA GLN A 95 4.21 4.00 9.08
C GLN A 95 5.34 4.66 9.90
N PHE A 96 6.10 3.88 10.66
CA PHE A 96 7.23 4.39 11.44
C PHE A 96 8.33 4.97 10.56
N ILE A 97 8.58 4.34 9.41
CA ILE A 97 9.66 4.72 8.50
C ILE A 97 9.13 5.55 7.34
N LEU A 98 8.12 5.03 6.64
CA LEU A 98 7.57 5.59 5.41
C LEU A 98 6.05 5.74 5.53
N ASP A 99 5.48 6.61 4.71
CA ASP A 99 4.05 6.69 4.50
C ASP A 99 3.54 5.45 3.73
N ASP A 100 2.23 5.36 3.55
CA ASP A 100 1.61 4.38 2.66
C ASP A 100 2.25 4.42 1.27
N ILE A 101 2.28 3.26 0.58
CA ILE A 101 2.89 3.14 -0.75
C ILE A 101 2.31 4.12 -1.77
N GLN A 102 1.05 4.53 -1.62
CA GLN A 102 0.41 5.50 -2.53
C GLN A 102 0.90 6.93 -2.30
N THR A 103 1.30 7.26 -1.07
CA THR A 103 1.70 8.61 -0.65
C THR A 103 3.20 8.76 -0.37
N VAL A 104 3.95 7.64 -0.42
CA VAL A 104 5.39 7.64 -0.15
C VAL A 104 6.12 8.66 -1.03
N GLY A 105 6.98 9.44 -0.41
CA GLY A 105 7.78 10.46 -1.10
C GLY A 105 7.07 11.78 -1.36
N PHE A 106 5.78 11.94 -1.10
CA PHE A 106 5.14 13.26 -1.13
C PHE A 106 5.77 14.18 -0.08
N ASN A 107 5.96 13.69 1.14
CA ASN A 107 6.67 14.39 2.19
C ASN A 107 8.20 14.32 1.98
N ASP A 108 8.91 15.45 2.18
CA ASP A 108 10.36 15.53 1.99
C ASP A 108 11.13 14.67 3.00
N ASN A 109 10.62 14.54 4.22
CA ASN A 109 11.22 13.70 5.24
C ASN A 109 11.10 12.21 4.90
N THR A 110 9.90 11.77 4.44
CA THR A 110 9.69 10.41 3.96
C THR A 110 10.60 10.09 2.77
N TYR A 111 10.74 11.03 1.83
CA TYR A 111 11.63 10.87 0.68
C TYR A 111 13.09 10.68 1.08
N LYS A 112 13.59 11.48 2.03
CA LYS A 112 14.96 11.32 2.57
C LYS A 112 15.14 9.98 3.28
N LYS A 113 14.12 9.51 4.00
CA LYS A 113 14.17 8.21 4.66
C LYS A 113 14.29 7.06 3.66
N ILE A 114 13.51 7.07 2.57
CA ILE A 114 13.61 6.02 1.55
C ILE A 114 14.96 6.08 0.81
N ASP A 115 15.51 7.26 0.58
CA ASP A 115 16.85 7.43 0.03
C ASP A 115 17.90 6.80 0.96
N ALA A 116 17.81 7.01 2.26
CA ALA A 116 18.71 6.40 3.23
C ALA A 116 18.58 4.86 3.28
N LEU A 117 17.36 4.33 3.15
CA LEU A 117 17.11 2.89 3.09
C LEU A 117 17.76 2.26 1.85
N VAL A 118 17.47 2.78 0.67
CA VAL A 118 17.93 2.20 -0.60
C VAL A 118 19.46 2.33 -0.79
N GLN A 119 20.11 3.27 -0.09
CA GLN A 119 21.57 3.40 -0.07
C GLN A 119 22.24 2.46 0.95
N SER A 120 21.47 1.88 1.86
CA SER A 120 22.00 0.95 2.86
C SER A 120 22.35 -0.40 2.24
N ASP A 121 23.49 -0.99 2.61
CA ASP A 121 23.88 -2.33 2.15
C ASP A 121 22.87 -3.42 2.53
N LEU A 122 22.08 -3.22 3.57
CA LEU A 122 21.04 -4.16 4.00
C LEU A 122 19.82 -4.16 3.08
N TYR A 123 19.50 -3.02 2.44
CA TYR A 123 18.21 -2.83 1.78
C TYR A 123 18.30 -2.42 0.30
N LYS A 124 19.50 -2.12 -0.22
CA LYS A 124 19.66 -1.65 -1.61
C LYS A 124 19.11 -2.60 -2.69
N ASN A 125 19.00 -3.90 -2.36
CA ASN A 125 18.45 -4.93 -3.25
C ASN A 125 17.14 -5.53 -2.69
N ASP A 126 16.57 -4.95 -1.64
CA ASP A 126 15.30 -5.41 -1.10
C ASP A 126 14.17 -4.98 -2.04
N PRO A 127 13.37 -5.92 -2.61
CA PRO A 127 12.35 -5.58 -3.61
C PRO A 127 11.29 -4.61 -3.07
N VAL A 128 10.93 -4.69 -1.79
CA VAL A 128 9.95 -3.80 -1.16
C VAL A 128 10.51 -2.38 -1.09
N VAL A 129 11.75 -2.22 -0.59
CA VAL A 129 12.41 -0.91 -0.50
C VAL A 129 12.64 -0.30 -1.88
N VAL A 130 13.08 -1.10 -2.85
CA VAL A 130 13.27 -0.66 -4.25
C VAL A 130 11.96 -0.18 -4.85
N TYR A 131 10.84 -0.89 -4.61
CA TYR A 131 9.53 -0.50 -5.10
C TYR A 131 9.00 0.77 -4.42
N TYR A 132 9.18 0.91 -3.09
CA TYR A 132 8.85 2.15 -2.37
C TYR A 132 9.66 3.33 -2.90
N LYS A 133 10.95 3.15 -3.19
CA LYS A 133 11.78 4.20 -3.78
C LYS A 133 11.33 4.57 -5.19
N ALA A 134 11.05 3.58 -6.03
CA ALA A 134 10.50 3.80 -7.36
C ALA A 134 9.20 4.63 -7.28
N THR A 135 8.25 4.20 -6.44
CA THR A 135 6.98 4.90 -6.26
C THR A 135 7.18 6.32 -5.72
N ALA A 136 8.10 6.50 -4.76
CA ALA A 136 8.43 7.82 -4.24
C ALA A 136 9.00 8.76 -5.32
N ASP A 137 9.83 8.25 -6.22
CA ASP A 137 10.35 9.00 -7.36
C ASP A 137 9.22 9.39 -8.33
N ARG A 138 8.34 8.44 -8.68
CA ARG A 138 7.16 8.71 -9.50
C ARG A 138 6.27 9.78 -8.88
N ASN A 139 5.97 9.66 -7.59
CA ASN A 139 5.17 10.63 -6.86
C ASN A 139 5.79 12.04 -6.86
N ARG A 140 7.08 12.15 -7.07
CA ARG A 140 7.83 13.42 -7.25
C ARG A 140 8.10 13.78 -8.72
N LYS A 141 7.44 13.10 -9.65
CA LYS A 141 7.65 13.30 -11.10
C LYS A 141 9.09 13.03 -11.57
N ASN A 142 9.88 12.30 -10.78
CA ASN A 142 11.17 11.78 -11.19
C ASN A 142 10.98 10.44 -11.92
N TYR A 143 10.45 10.50 -13.13
CA TYR A 143 10.12 9.31 -13.93
C TYR A 143 11.36 8.52 -14.37
N GLU A 144 12.50 9.17 -14.52
CA GLU A 144 13.78 8.50 -14.80
C GLU A 144 14.21 7.62 -13.61
N GLY A 145 14.19 8.18 -12.40
CA GLY A 145 14.47 7.45 -11.17
C GLY A 145 13.52 6.26 -10.99
N TYR A 146 12.21 6.49 -11.18
CA TYR A 146 11.19 5.44 -11.19
C TYR A 146 11.57 4.28 -12.13
N ASN A 147 11.81 4.58 -13.42
CA ASN A 147 12.12 3.58 -14.43
C ASN A 147 13.41 2.80 -14.12
N ASN A 148 14.41 3.46 -13.52
CA ASN A 148 15.66 2.80 -13.14
C ASN A 148 15.45 1.79 -12.02
N TYR A 149 14.70 2.14 -10.97
CA TYR A 149 14.42 1.24 -9.85
C TYR A 149 13.47 0.09 -10.24
N ILE A 150 12.46 0.33 -11.06
CA ILE A 150 11.53 -0.72 -11.50
C ILE A 150 12.25 -1.86 -12.25
N LYS A 151 13.27 -1.56 -13.03
CA LYS A 151 14.06 -2.58 -13.75
C LYS A 151 14.78 -3.56 -12.82
N GLU A 152 15.09 -3.13 -11.59
CA GLU A 152 15.79 -3.96 -10.61
C GLU A 152 14.87 -5.01 -9.93
N LEU A 153 13.55 -4.90 -10.10
CA LEU A 153 12.60 -5.77 -9.38
C LEU A 153 12.55 -7.21 -9.90
N ASN A 154 13.18 -7.52 -11.02
CA ASN A 154 13.15 -8.86 -11.63
C ASN A 154 11.72 -9.43 -11.83
N SER A 155 10.75 -8.57 -12.11
CA SER A 155 9.38 -8.96 -12.40
C SER A 155 9.28 -9.69 -13.74
N VAL A 156 8.45 -10.72 -13.82
CA VAL A 156 8.07 -11.34 -15.10
C VAL A 156 7.18 -10.38 -15.85
N MET A 157 7.61 -9.88 -17.01
CA MET A 157 6.96 -8.79 -17.76
C MET A 157 6.18 -9.28 -18.99
N ASN A 158 6.48 -10.45 -19.52
CA ASN A 158 6.00 -10.91 -20.82
C ASN A 158 4.68 -11.69 -20.71
N TRP A 159 3.63 -11.03 -20.23
CA TRP A 159 2.31 -11.64 -20.06
C TRP A 159 1.41 -11.47 -21.28
N GLN A 160 0.66 -12.51 -21.65
CA GLN A 160 -0.62 -12.37 -22.38
C GLN A 160 -1.74 -12.22 -21.37
N LEU A 161 -2.72 -11.39 -21.68
CA LEU A 161 -3.88 -11.13 -20.82
C LEU A 161 -5.16 -11.65 -21.48
N CYS A 162 -6.14 -12.04 -20.64
CA CYS A 162 -7.47 -12.43 -21.09
C CYS A 162 -8.49 -12.12 -19.98
N GLY A 163 -9.59 -11.46 -20.32
CA GLY A 163 -10.66 -11.08 -19.36
C GLY A 163 -11.31 -9.77 -19.80
N ALA A 164 -12.33 -9.30 -19.07
CA ALA A 164 -12.87 -9.89 -17.84
C ALA A 164 -13.97 -10.90 -18.11
N PHE A 165 -13.97 -12.01 -17.39
CA PHE A 165 -15.11 -12.94 -17.32
C PHE A 165 -16.03 -12.55 -16.16
N GLU A 166 -17.27 -13.04 -16.20
CA GLU A 166 -18.27 -12.76 -15.17
C GLU A 166 -17.84 -13.26 -13.77
N ASN A 167 -18.12 -12.47 -12.75
CA ASN A 167 -17.77 -12.76 -11.35
C ASN A 167 -18.96 -12.48 -10.43
N LEU A 168 -19.99 -13.29 -10.56
CA LEU A 168 -21.21 -13.14 -9.76
C LEU A 168 -20.96 -13.49 -8.29
N ASN A 169 -21.23 -12.53 -7.41
CA ASN A 169 -21.06 -12.71 -5.95
C ASN A 169 -19.66 -13.21 -5.55
N ASP A 170 -18.62 -12.80 -6.25
CA ASP A 170 -17.23 -13.20 -6.02
C ASP A 170 -16.94 -14.70 -6.17
N SER A 171 -17.85 -15.47 -6.81
CA SER A 171 -17.69 -16.91 -6.98
C SER A 171 -16.80 -17.32 -8.15
N GLY A 172 -16.45 -16.38 -9.02
CA GLY A 172 -15.73 -16.67 -10.27
C GLY A 172 -14.34 -17.26 -10.08
N ILE A 173 -13.70 -17.06 -8.91
CA ILE A 173 -12.39 -17.66 -8.63
C ILE A 173 -12.47 -19.21 -8.70
N ASP A 174 -13.59 -19.81 -8.32
CA ASP A 174 -13.80 -21.26 -8.28
C ASP A 174 -14.44 -21.82 -9.55
N ILE A 175 -14.88 -20.97 -10.47
CA ILE A 175 -15.45 -21.37 -11.75
C ILE A 175 -14.31 -21.57 -12.76
N GLU A 176 -14.21 -22.75 -13.38
CA GLU A 176 -13.29 -23.00 -14.48
C GLU A 176 -13.79 -22.30 -15.75
N TYR A 177 -12.99 -21.34 -16.27
CA TYR A 177 -13.22 -20.71 -17.55
C TYR A 177 -12.26 -21.26 -18.60
N GLU A 178 -12.63 -21.20 -19.87
CA GLU A 178 -11.85 -21.77 -20.97
C GLU A 178 -10.38 -21.34 -21.01
N PRO A 179 -9.96 -20.11 -20.65
CA PRO A 179 -8.53 -19.73 -20.66
C PRO A 179 -7.64 -20.60 -19.75
N GLU A 180 -8.20 -21.26 -18.75
CA GLU A 180 -7.40 -22.15 -17.87
C GLU A 180 -6.83 -23.31 -18.66
N ILE A 181 -7.60 -23.88 -19.58
CA ILE A 181 -7.27 -25.07 -20.35
C ILE A 181 -6.94 -24.81 -21.82
N TYR A 182 -7.27 -23.59 -22.33
CA TYR A 182 -7.03 -23.23 -23.72
C TYR A 182 -6.05 -22.05 -23.84
N PRO A 183 -4.77 -22.32 -24.12
CA PRO A 183 -3.70 -21.32 -24.09
C PRO A 183 -3.53 -20.52 -25.38
N LYS A 184 -4.20 -20.90 -26.48
CA LYS A 184 -3.98 -20.30 -27.81
C LYS A 184 -4.85 -19.05 -27.99
N ASN A 185 -4.34 -18.10 -28.78
CA ASN A 185 -5.04 -16.86 -29.13
C ASN A 185 -5.75 -16.92 -30.49
N ASP A 186 -6.16 -18.10 -30.92
CA ASP A 186 -6.79 -18.35 -32.21
C ASP A 186 -8.34 -18.43 -32.15
N LYS A 187 -8.92 -18.21 -30.97
CA LYS A 187 -10.37 -18.11 -30.77
C LYS A 187 -10.76 -17.10 -29.69
N LEU A 188 -12.03 -16.72 -29.72
CA LEU A 188 -12.66 -15.92 -28.67
C LEU A 188 -13.47 -16.83 -27.75
N PHE A 189 -13.42 -16.54 -26.46
CA PHE A 189 -14.18 -17.21 -25.40
C PHE A 189 -15.48 -16.45 -25.13
N ASP A 190 -16.48 -17.15 -24.67
CA ASP A 190 -17.70 -16.53 -24.18
C ASP A 190 -17.51 -16.04 -22.74
N ALA A 191 -17.64 -14.74 -22.54
CA ALA A 191 -17.53 -14.10 -21.22
C ALA A 191 -18.90 -13.62 -20.70
N ASN A 192 -19.99 -14.25 -21.16
CA ASN A 192 -21.37 -13.95 -20.77
C ASN A 192 -21.73 -12.48 -21.03
N SER A 193 -22.08 -11.73 -19.99
CA SER A 193 -22.44 -10.30 -20.10
C SER A 193 -21.33 -9.43 -20.68
N ASN A 194 -20.08 -9.86 -20.63
CA ASN A 194 -18.92 -9.14 -21.15
C ASN A 194 -18.63 -9.47 -22.64
N GLY A 195 -19.49 -10.29 -23.28
CA GLY A 195 -19.38 -10.62 -24.69
C GLY A 195 -18.33 -11.67 -24.99
N LYS A 196 -17.58 -11.49 -26.07
CA LYS A 196 -16.53 -12.42 -26.49
C LYS A 196 -15.15 -11.78 -26.35
N ILE A 197 -14.27 -12.47 -25.66
CA ILE A 197 -12.92 -12.03 -25.33
C ILE A 197 -11.90 -13.14 -25.66
N GLY A 198 -10.64 -12.80 -25.83
CA GLY A 198 -9.58 -13.75 -26.14
C GLY A 198 -8.25 -13.35 -25.51
N TRP A 199 -7.25 -14.22 -25.67
CA TRP A 199 -5.88 -13.88 -25.29
C TRP A 199 -5.32 -12.77 -26.17
N TYR A 200 -4.70 -11.75 -25.55
CA TYR A 200 -4.08 -10.64 -26.26
C TYR A 200 -2.76 -10.22 -25.63
N ASN A 201 -1.90 -9.62 -26.41
CA ASN A 201 -0.67 -8.99 -25.94
C ASN A 201 -0.91 -7.48 -25.84
N PRO A 202 -0.73 -6.86 -24.69
CA PRO A 202 -0.74 -5.41 -24.58
C PRO A 202 0.29 -4.79 -25.53
N ARG A 203 -0.08 -3.71 -26.23
CA ARG A 203 0.83 -3.02 -27.16
C ARG A 203 2.10 -2.50 -26.49
N VAL A 204 1.96 -2.03 -25.27
CA VAL A 204 3.05 -1.56 -24.43
C VAL A 204 3.02 -2.39 -23.15
N MET A 205 4.12 -3.07 -22.85
CA MET A 205 4.25 -3.78 -21.58
C MET A 205 4.36 -2.76 -20.46
N GLN A 206 3.64 -3.01 -19.38
CA GLN A 206 3.70 -2.19 -18.19
C GLN A 206 5.10 -2.29 -17.56
N ASN A 207 5.74 -1.15 -17.35
CA ASN A 207 7.01 -1.09 -16.63
C ASN A 207 6.71 -0.76 -15.16
N GLU A 208 5.97 -1.64 -14.51
CA GLU A 208 5.54 -1.52 -13.11
C GLU A 208 6.03 -2.73 -12.31
N GLY A 209 6.20 -2.58 -11.01
CA GLY A 209 6.43 -3.72 -10.11
C GLY A 209 5.22 -4.65 -10.13
N TYR A 210 4.03 -4.09 -9.95
CA TYR A 210 2.76 -4.79 -10.13
C TYR A 210 2.24 -4.69 -11.55
N HIS A 211 1.67 -5.78 -12.06
CA HIS A 211 0.91 -5.81 -13.30
C HIS A 211 -0.56 -5.50 -13.02
N THR A 212 -1.11 -4.58 -13.77
CA THR A 212 -2.52 -4.20 -13.71
C THR A 212 -3.31 -4.97 -14.76
N PHE A 213 -4.39 -5.62 -14.36
CA PHE A 213 -5.33 -6.27 -15.26
C PHE A 213 -6.42 -5.34 -15.76
N SER A 214 -6.83 -4.41 -14.93
CA SER A 214 -7.92 -3.49 -15.22
C SER A 214 -7.43 -2.07 -15.29
N ASN A 215 -8.17 -1.29 -16.02
CA ASN A 215 -8.08 0.14 -15.98
C ASN A 215 -8.60 0.68 -14.64
N GLU A 216 -7.97 1.71 -14.10
CA GLU A 216 -8.38 2.33 -12.84
C GLU A 216 -9.84 2.85 -12.86
N ASP A 217 -10.36 3.22 -14.04
CA ASP A 217 -11.74 3.71 -14.21
C ASP A 217 -12.74 2.60 -14.54
N GLU A 218 -12.29 1.45 -15.00
CA GLU A 218 -13.12 0.28 -15.16
C GLU A 218 -13.10 -0.48 -13.85
N TYR A 219 -14.07 -0.23 -12.98
CA TYR A 219 -14.29 -1.05 -11.79
C TYR A 219 -14.41 -2.50 -12.23
N GLY A 220 -13.26 -3.17 -12.26
CA GLY A 220 -13.10 -4.47 -12.88
C GLY A 220 -13.71 -5.57 -12.03
N ASN A 221 -15.04 -5.55 -11.90
CA ASN A 221 -15.75 -6.73 -11.42
C ASN A 221 -15.59 -7.81 -12.47
N GLY A 222 -14.72 -8.77 -12.20
CA GLY A 222 -14.50 -9.83 -13.17
C GLY A 222 -13.33 -10.74 -12.82
N ILE A 223 -13.24 -11.80 -13.62
CA ILE A 223 -12.13 -12.74 -13.59
C ILE A 223 -11.17 -12.40 -14.72
N MET A 224 -9.93 -12.17 -14.35
CA MET A 224 -8.84 -11.88 -15.28
C MET A 224 -7.80 -12.98 -15.27
N TYR A 225 -7.18 -13.21 -16.42
CA TYR A 225 -6.10 -14.16 -16.58
C TYR A 225 -4.86 -13.47 -17.17
N ALA A 226 -3.70 -13.89 -16.69
CA ALA A 226 -2.41 -13.64 -17.32
C ALA A 226 -1.71 -14.96 -17.56
N GLN A 227 -1.10 -15.17 -18.74
CA GLN A 227 -0.27 -16.34 -18.99
C GLN A 227 1.10 -15.94 -19.55
N VAL A 228 2.08 -16.75 -19.21
CA VAL A 228 3.45 -16.66 -19.76
C VAL A 228 3.98 -18.07 -20.01
N PHE A 229 4.75 -18.24 -21.07
CA PHE A 229 5.45 -19.49 -21.37
C PHE A 229 6.90 -19.33 -20.97
N VAL A 230 7.36 -20.20 -20.05
CA VAL A 230 8.68 -20.15 -19.43
C VAL A 230 9.52 -21.31 -19.99
N GLU A 231 10.54 -20.97 -20.77
CA GLU A 231 11.52 -21.95 -21.24
C GLU A 231 12.57 -22.18 -20.16
N ASN A 232 12.65 -23.41 -19.68
CA ASN A 232 13.59 -23.84 -18.65
C ASN A 232 14.58 -24.87 -19.24
N PRO A 233 15.88 -24.56 -19.36
CA PRO A 233 16.85 -25.46 -20.01
C PRO A 233 17.14 -26.73 -19.20
N THR A 234 16.91 -26.70 -17.88
CA THR A 234 17.17 -27.82 -16.98
C THR A 234 16.07 -27.89 -15.90
N GLU A 235 15.66 -29.11 -15.53
CA GLU A 235 14.79 -29.27 -14.36
C GLU A 235 15.51 -28.76 -13.13
N GLN A 236 14.84 -27.86 -12.37
CA GLN A 236 15.42 -27.22 -11.20
C GLN A 236 14.35 -26.74 -10.20
N ASP A 237 14.75 -26.64 -8.93
CA ASP A 237 13.93 -26.03 -7.91
C ASP A 237 13.90 -24.50 -8.13
N VAL A 238 12.71 -23.94 -8.15
CA VAL A 238 12.47 -22.50 -8.27
C VAL A 238 11.58 -22.01 -7.15
N VAL A 239 11.64 -20.71 -6.87
CA VAL A 239 10.72 -20.04 -5.96
C VAL A 239 9.92 -19.00 -6.75
N PHE A 240 8.60 -19.15 -6.76
CA PHE A 240 7.68 -18.12 -7.21
C PHE A 240 7.46 -17.14 -6.06
N ASN A 241 7.84 -15.89 -6.26
CA ASN A 241 7.56 -14.81 -5.33
C ASN A 241 6.47 -13.95 -5.93
N PHE A 242 5.43 -13.67 -5.17
CA PHE A 242 4.30 -12.89 -5.67
C PHE A 242 3.61 -12.07 -4.58
N GLY A 243 2.96 -11.01 -5.04
CA GLY A 243 2.04 -10.17 -4.29
C GLY A 243 0.77 -9.98 -5.10
N MET A 244 -0.31 -9.60 -4.43
CA MET A 244 -1.63 -9.48 -5.02
C MET A 244 -2.46 -8.40 -4.34
N SER A 245 -3.47 -7.89 -5.04
CA SER A 245 -4.51 -7.01 -4.49
C SER A 245 -5.89 -7.65 -4.46
N ALA A 246 -6.03 -8.80 -5.11
CA ALA A 246 -7.30 -9.51 -5.29
C ALA A 246 -7.14 -11.01 -5.00
N SER A 247 -8.23 -11.76 -5.00
CA SER A 247 -8.15 -13.23 -4.96
C SER A 247 -7.32 -13.74 -6.13
N LEU A 248 -6.48 -14.75 -5.90
CA LEU A 248 -5.53 -15.21 -6.91
C LEU A 248 -5.36 -16.72 -6.90
N LYS A 249 -5.36 -17.33 -8.10
CA LYS A 249 -4.90 -18.71 -8.33
C LYS A 249 -3.71 -18.70 -9.27
N ILE A 250 -2.79 -19.65 -9.05
CA ILE A 250 -1.64 -19.89 -9.93
C ILE A 250 -1.70 -21.33 -10.44
N PHE A 251 -1.51 -21.48 -11.76
CA PHE A 251 -1.41 -22.77 -12.42
C PHE A 251 -0.05 -22.92 -13.09
N VAL A 252 0.52 -24.10 -13.04
CA VAL A 252 1.71 -24.49 -13.79
C VAL A 252 1.38 -25.72 -14.62
N ASN A 253 1.52 -25.62 -15.94
CA ASN A 253 1.22 -26.70 -16.88
C ASN A 253 -0.20 -27.27 -16.69
N ASP A 254 -1.18 -26.36 -16.51
CA ASP A 254 -2.60 -26.62 -16.28
C ASP A 254 -2.92 -27.28 -14.92
N THR A 255 -1.97 -27.35 -14.00
CA THR A 255 -2.20 -27.81 -12.62
C THR A 255 -2.25 -26.62 -11.67
N GLU A 256 -3.31 -26.52 -10.85
CA GLU A 256 -3.41 -25.53 -9.77
C GLU A 256 -2.31 -25.80 -8.73
N VAL A 257 -1.48 -24.79 -8.46
CA VAL A 257 -0.39 -24.86 -7.48
C VAL A 257 -0.59 -23.91 -6.30
N TYR A 258 -1.52 -22.96 -6.42
CA TYR A 258 -1.82 -22.01 -5.35
C TYR A 258 -3.22 -21.40 -5.50
N VAL A 259 -3.87 -21.14 -4.37
CA VAL A 259 -5.09 -20.36 -4.27
C VAL A 259 -5.09 -19.48 -3.02
N ASN A 260 -5.49 -18.24 -3.16
CA ASN A 260 -5.71 -17.30 -2.05
C ASN A 260 -6.91 -16.39 -2.37
N SER A 261 -7.83 -16.28 -1.43
CA SER A 261 -9.08 -15.50 -1.59
C SER A 261 -9.02 -14.09 -0.99
N LEU A 262 -7.83 -13.58 -0.66
CA LEU A 262 -7.69 -12.23 -0.09
C LEU A 262 -7.83 -11.15 -1.16
N ASN A 263 -8.69 -10.16 -0.88
CA ASN A 263 -8.91 -8.99 -1.73
C ASN A 263 -8.22 -7.73 -1.20
N LYS A 264 -7.00 -7.85 -0.70
CA LYS A 264 -6.23 -6.73 -0.13
C LYS A 264 -4.83 -6.69 -0.70
N LEU A 265 -4.33 -5.49 -0.98
CA LEU A 265 -2.98 -5.30 -1.49
C LEU A 265 -1.93 -5.78 -0.49
N SER A 266 -1.05 -6.67 -0.92
CA SER A 266 0.12 -7.14 -0.18
C SER A 266 1.43 -6.61 -0.77
N ASP A 267 2.55 -6.78 -0.05
CA ASP A 267 3.88 -6.50 -0.62
C ASP A 267 4.21 -7.43 -1.79
N LEU A 268 5.19 -7.04 -2.60
CA LEU A 268 5.58 -7.75 -3.83
C LEU A 268 5.91 -9.23 -3.62
N ASN A 269 6.53 -9.57 -2.51
CA ASN A 269 7.02 -10.90 -2.17
C ASN A 269 6.41 -11.46 -0.87
N ALA A 270 5.18 -11.05 -0.59
CA ALA A 270 4.46 -11.49 0.61
C ALA A 270 4.17 -12.99 0.62
N PHE A 271 4.09 -13.60 -0.57
CA PHE A 271 3.81 -15.02 -0.76
C PHE A 271 4.90 -15.68 -1.58
N LYS A 272 5.25 -16.91 -1.22
CA LYS A 272 6.29 -17.69 -1.86
C LYS A 272 5.90 -19.14 -2.02
N LEU A 273 6.13 -19.68 -3.22
CA LEU A 273 5.97 -21.11 -3.51
C LEU A 273 7.26 -21.68 -4.05
N LYS A 274 7.77 -22.73 -3.42
CA LYS A 274 8.85 -23.52 -3.97
C LYS A 274 8.28 -24.70 -4.74
N LEU A 275 8.73 -24.89 -5.95
CA LEU A 275 8.36 -26.03 -6.77
C LEU A 275 9.51 -26.44 -7.68
N LYS A 276 9.46 -27.69 -8.17
CA LYS A 276 10.39 -28.18 -9.18
C LYS A 276 9.84 -27.86 -10.56
N LEU A 277 10.46 -26.88 -11.25
CA LEU A 277 10.06 -26.50 -12.61
C LEU A 277 10.66 -27.48 -13.61
N PRO A 278 9.83 -28.21 -14.42
CA PRO A 278 10.32 -29.17 -15.40
C PRO A 278 11.22 -28.53 -16.46
N LYS A 279 12.13 -29.36 -17.03
CA LYS A 279 12.90 -28.98 -18.23
C LYS A 279 11.96 -28.80 -19.41
N GLY A 280 12.23 -27.80 -20.24
CA GLY A 280 11.48 -27.49 -21.46
C GLY A 280 10.53 -26.30 -21.26
N MET A 281 9.49 -26.24 -22.07
CA MET A 281 8.51 -25.16 -22.02
C MET A 281 7.47 -25.44 -20.94
N ASN A 282 7.24 -24.46 -20.09
CA ASN A 282 6.24 -24.49 -19.03
C ASN A 282 5.27 -23.32 -19.20
N ARG A 283 3.98 -23.58 -19.02
CA ARG A 283 2.95 -22.56 -19.01
C ARG A 283 2.68 -22.16 -17.55
N VAL A 284 2.80 -20.89 -17.23
CA VAL A 284 2.36 -20.32 -15.94
C VAL A 284 1.15 -19.45 -16.18
N VAL A 285 0.09 -19.67 -15.43
CA VAL A 285 -1.15 -18.89 -15.50
C VAL A 285 -1.45 -18.28 -14.13
N VAL A 286 -1.76 -17.01 -14.12
CA VAL A 286 -2.32 -16.29 -12.98
C VAL A 286 -3.77 -15.98 -13.29
N LYS A 287 -4.68 -16.46 -12.45
CA LYS A 287 -6.10 -16.11 -12.44
C LYS A 287 -6.36 -15.17 -11.27
N SER A 288 -7.02 -14.08 -11.51
CA SER A 288 -7.36 -13.10 -10.47
C SER A 288 -8.84 -12.77 -10.49
N SER A 289 -9.42 -12.63 -9.30
CA SER A 289 -10.84 -12.33 -9.09
C SER A 289 -10.99 -11.11 -8.21
N ILE A 290 -11.73 -10.12 -8.69
CA ILE A 290 -12.06 -8.92 -7.92
C ILE A 290 -13.51 -8.49 -8.18
N SER A 291 -14.18 -8.00 -7.14
CA SER A 291 -15.52 -7.41 -7.24
C SER A 291 -15.50 -5.89 -7.30
N THR A 292 -14.54 -5.27 -6.61
CA THR A 292 -14.40 -3.82 -6.56
C THR A 292 -12.94 -3.42 -6.42
N GLY A 293 -12.55 -2.32 -7.05
CA GLY A 293 -11.20 -1.75 -6.94
C GLY A 293 -10.25 -2.22 -8.04
N ASN A 294 -8.98 -1.93 -7.85
CA ASN A 294 -7.94 -2.22 -8.84
C ASN A 294 -7.38 -3.62 -8.66
N ASN A 295 -7.15 -4.31 -9.75
CA ASN A 295 -6.65 -5.67 -9.78
C ASN A 295 -5.17 -5.69 -10.21
N TYR A 296 -4.29 -5.96 -9.25
CA TYR A 296 -2.84 -5.99 -9.44
C TYR A 296 -2.26 -7.32 -9.00
N PHE A 297 -1.20 -7.74 -9.65
CA PHE A 297 -0.32 -8.79 -9.15
C PHE A 297 1.14 -8.49 -9.47
N PHE A 298 2.03 -8.94 -8.61
CA PHE A 298 3.47 -9.02 -8.85
C PHE A 298 3.84 -10.49 -8.98
N PHE A 299 4.80 -10.81 -9.85
CA PHE A 299 5.27 -12.17 -10.01
C PHE A 299 6.74 -12.20 -10.43
N SER A 300 7.57 -12.95 -9.72
CA SER A 300 8.94 -13.22 -10.11
C SER A 300 9.32 -14.68 -9.86
N ILE A 301 10.28 -15.19 -10.64
CA ILE A 301 10.83 -16.55 -10.51
C ILE A 301 12.30 -16.44 -10.16
N THR A 302 12.68 -17.01 -9.02
CA THR A 302 14.05 -17.01 -8.51
C THR A 302 14.53 -18.41 -8.17
N ASP A 303 15.81 -18.56 -7.91
CA ASP A 303 16.35 -19.75 -7.28
C ASP A 303 15.97 -19.82 -5.78
N THR A 304 16.35 -20.88 -5.10
CA THR A 304 16.09 -21.09 -3.67
C THR A 304 16.86 -20.11 -2.76
N GLN A 305 17.75 -19.30 -3.31
CA GLN A 305 18.49 -18.24 -2.61
C GLN A 305 17.95 -16.83 -2.94
N ASN A 306 16.76 -16.75 -3.54
CA ASN A 306 16.10 -15.52 -4.00
C ASN A 306 16.90 -14.75 -5.08
N LYS A 307 17.74 -15.43 -5.86
CA LYS A 307 18.49 -14.83 -6.97
C LYS A 307 17.78 -15.08 -8.30
N LYS A 308 17.86 -14.10 -9.19
CA LYS A 308 17.38 -14.23 -10.55
C LYS A 308 18.02 -15.44 -11.25
N ILE A 309 17.22 -16.22 -11.98
CA ILE A 309 17.69 -17.32 -12.79
C ILE A 309 17.85 -16.81 -14.22
N GLU A 310 19.09 -16.49 -14.62
CA GLU A 310 19.37 -15.88 -15.93
C GLU A 310 19.09 -16.80 -17.13
N SER A 311 18.99 -18.10 -16.90
CA SER A 311 18.75 -19.10 -17.95
C SER A 311 17.27 -19.26 -18.33
N LEU A 312 16.33 -18.67 -17.58
CA LEU A 312 14.92 -18.71 -17.92
C LEU A 312 14.60 -17.70 -19.03
N VAL A 313 13.85 -18.14 -20.04
CA VAL A 313 13.36 -17.26 -21.11
C VAL A 313 11.83 -17.20 -21.07
N TYR A 314 11.29 -15.99 -21.14
CA TYR A 314 9.86 -15.74 -21.02
C TYR A 314 9.26 -15.35 -22.38
N HIS A 315 8.16 -16.02 -22.78
CA HIS A 315 7.47 -15.78 -24.04
C HIS A 315 6.01 -15.41 -23.78
N ASN A 316 5.52 -14.37 -24.45
CA ASN A 316 4.12 -13.94 -24.44
C ASN A 316 3.35 -14.39 -25.70
N THR A 317 3.80 -15.42 -26.35
CA THR A 317 3.14 -16.09 -27.48
C THR A 317 3.06 -17.58 -27.18
N TYR A 318 1.99 -18.21 -27.65
CA TYR A 318 1.80 -19.65 -27.45
C TYR A 318 3.05 -20.45 -27.82
N LYS A 319 3.43 -21.36 -26.94
CA LYS A 319 4.46 -22.38 -27.13
C LYS A 319 3.89 -23.72 -26.74
N ASP A 320 4.22 -24.77 -27.48
CA ASP A 320 3.87 -26.13 -27.07
C ASP A 320 4.58 -26.47 -25.76
N TYR A 321 3.85 -26.97 -24.79
CA TYR A 321 4.33 -27.36 -23.48
C TYR A 321 3.76 -28.71 -23.07
N LEU A 322 4.42 -29.38 -22.13
CA LEU A 322 3.93 -30.64 -21.58
C LEU A 322 2.79 -30.33 -20.60
N LYS A 323 1.56 -30.70 -20.99
CA LYS A 323 0.44 -30.65 -20.06
C LYS A 323 0.72 -31.62 -18.92
N SER A 324 0.47 -31.20 -17.70
CA SER A 324 0.60 -32.03 -16.52
C SER A 324 -0.54 -33.05 -16.52
N THR A 325 -0.26 -34.25 -17.03
CA THR A 325 -1.32 -35.23 -17.22
C THR A 325 -1.68 -36.03 -15.98
N LEU A 326 -0.89 -36.04 -14.88
CA LEU A 326 -1.21 -36.93 -13.73
C LEU A 326 -0.32 -36.79 -12.49
N GLN A 327 0.67 -35.94 -12.44
CA GLN A 327 1.46 -35.77 -11.22
C GLN A 327 1.24 -34.39 -10.65
N SER A 328 0.72 -34.35 -9.42
CA SER A 328 0.76 -33.13 -8.60
C SER A 328 2.21 -32.66 -8.54
N LEU A 329 2.48 -31.45 -9.02
CA LEU A 329 3.76 -30.79 -8.76
C LEU A 329 3.90 -30.73 -7.23
N GLU A 330 5.03 -31.21 -6.72
CA GLU A 330 5.34 -31.01 -5.31
C GLU A 330 5.53 -29.53 -5.08
N VAL A 331 4.63 -28.92 -4.34
CA VAL A 331 4.63 -27.49 -4.04
C VAL A 331 4.79 -27.31 -2.53
N GLU A 332 5.71 -26.47 -2.14
CA GLU A 332 5.97 -26.10 -0.75
C GLU A 332 5.70 -24.60 -0.60
N GLU A 333 4.72 -24.23 0.21
CA GLU A 333 4.53 -22.83 0.60
C GLU A 333 5.63 -22.42 1.56
N LEU A 334 6.34 -21.34 1.22
CA LEU A 334 7.41 -20.79 2.05
C LEU A 334 6.97 -19.49 2.69
N ASN A 335 7.28 -19.31 3.95
CA ASN A 335 7.15 -18.03 4.58
C ASN A 335 8.34 -17.11 4.22
N PRO A 336 8.14 -15.79 4.11
CA PRO A 336 9.23 -14.83 4.03
C PRO A 336 10.20 -14.94 5.22
N ASP A 337 11.47 -14.59 5.00
CA ASP A 337 12.52 -14.73 6.03
C ASP A 337 12.20 -13.94 7.31
N PHE A 338 11.61 -12.74 7.19
CA PHE A 338 11.21 -11.93 8.33
C PHE A 338 10.11 -12.61 9.16
N GLU A 339 9.18 -13.30 8.51
CA GLU A 339 8.09 -14.01 9.18
C GLU A 339 8.63 -15.21 9.95
N ASN A 340 9.48 -16.03 9.30
CA ASN A 340 10.15 -17.15 9.96
C ASN A 340 10.95 -16.69 11.18
N TYR A 341 11.69 -15.57 11.06
CA TYR A 341 12.46 -14.99 12.15
C TYR A 341 11.55 -14.57 13.32
N LEU A 342 10.48 -13.82 13.03
CA LEU A 342 9.58 -13.33 14.09
C LEU A 342 8.79 -14.47 14.75
N VAL A 343 8.33 -15.46 13.98
CA VAL A 343 7.68 -16.69 14.52
C VAL A 343 8.62 -17.43 15.46
N GLN A 344 9.88 -17.60 15.03
CA GLN A 344 10.89 -18.24 15.90
C GLN A 344 11.14 -17.41 17.17
N LYS A 345 11.25 -16.07 17.05
CA LYS A 345 11.44 -15.19 18.23
C LYS A 345 10.27 -15.27 19.20
N VAL A 346 9.04 -15.29 18.72
CA VAL A 346 7.84 -15.49 19.58
C VAL A 346 7.88 -16.83 20.27
N LYS A 347 8.24 -17.91 19.55
CA LYS A 347 8.35 -19.27 20.11
C LYS A 347 9.45 -19.37 21.20
N GLU A 348 10.60 -18.76 20.95
CA GLU A 348 11.72 -18.75 21.91
C GLU A 348 11.47 -17.85 23.13
N ASN A 349 10.67 -16.80 22.94
CA ASN A 349 10.42 -15.76 23.94
C ASN A 349 8.91 -15.46 24.06
N PRO A 350 8.06 -16.41 24.47
CA PRO A 350 6.61 -16.30 24.40
C PRO A 350 6.03 -15.16 25.26
N THR A 351 6.78 -14.67 26.22
CA THR A 351 6.40 -13.53 27.08
C THR A 351 6.88 -12.18 26.56
N ASN A 352 7.67 -12.15 25.49
CA ASN A 352 8.15 -10.88 24.92
C ASN A 352 7.09 -10.28 23.99
N VAL A 353 6.49 -9.19 24.44
CA VAL A 353 5.40 -8.49 23.74
C VAL A 353 5.88 -7.83 22.46
N LEU A 354 7.13 -7.36 22.37
CA LEU A 354 7.67 -6.74 21.16
C LEU A 354 7.56 -7.68 19.95
N TYR A 355 8.02 -8.91 20.10
CA TYR A 355 7.99 -9.87 18.98
C TYR A 355 6.56 -10.19 18.52
N LYS A 356 5.60 -10.26 19.46
CA LYS A 356 4.19 -10.45 19.13
C LYS A 356 3.63 -9.26 18.36
N PHE A 357 3.90 -8.03 18.78
CA PHE A 357 3.48 -6.84 18.05
C PHE A 357 4.11 -6.75 16.67
N MET A 358 5.41 -7.00 16.55
CA MET A 358 6.09 -6.99 15.26
C MET A 358 5.54 -8.07 14.32
N LEU A 359 5.26 -9.27 14.83
CA LEU A 359 4.67 -10.34 14.03
C LEU A 359 3.24 -9.99 13.59
N TYR A 360 2.42 -9.47 14.52
CA TYR A 360 1.08 -8.99 14.18
C TYR A 360 1.12 -7.90 13.10
N ASP A 361 1.96 -6.90 13.27
CA ASP A 361 2.08 -5.78 12.34
C ASP A 361 2.55 -6.25 10.96
N ALA A 362 3.46 -7.22 10.88
CA ALA A 362 3.90 -7.85 9.63
C ALA A 362 2.76 -8.63 8.95
N TYR A 363 2.00 -9.42 9.70
CA TYR A 363 0.84 -10.13 9.17
C TYR A 363 -0.24 -9.16 8.66
N MET A 364 -0.54 -8.10 9.40
CA MET A 364 -1.50 -7.07 9.00
C MET A 364 -1.04 -6.34 7.74
N HIS A 365 0.24 -6.03 7.61
CA HIS A 365 0.80 -5.39 6.41
C HIS A 365 0.57 -6.25 5.16
N ASN A 366 0.81 -7.55 5.26
CA ASN A 366 0.65 -8.51 4.16
C ASN A 366 -0.75 -9.17 4.12
N LYS A 367 -1.71 -8.65 4.88
CA LYS A 367 -3.11 -9.12 4.89
C LYS A 367 -3.29 -10.60 5.26
N LYS A 368 -2.38 -11.15 6.04
CA LYS A 368 -2.49 -12.49 6.65
C LYS A 368 -3.33 -12.41 7.92
N LEU A 369 -4.61 -12.07 7.75
CA LEU A 369 -5.49 -11.60 8.84
C LEU A 369 -5.77 -12.66 9.91
N GLU A 370 -5.88 -13.94 9.53
CA GLU A 370 -6.14 -15.01 10.50
C GLU A 370 -4.94 -15.18 11.45
N PHE A 371 -3.73 -15.24 10.91
CA PHE A 371 -2.52 -15.30 11.72
C PHE A 371 -2.31 -14.05 12.59
N ALA A 372 -2.69 -12.87 12.07
CA ALA A 372 -2.64 -11.63 12.86
C ALA A 372 -3.59 -11.70 14.05
N PHE A 373 -4.80 -12.22 13.84
CA PHE A 373 -5.80 -12.35 14.90
C PHE A 373 -5.31 -13.26 16.03
N ASP A 374 -4.79 -14.44 15.71
CA ASP A 374 -4.32 -15.42 16.70
C ASP A 374 -3.28 -14.81 17.64
N VAL A 375 -2.33 -14.04 17.09
CA VAL A 375 -1.30 -13.35 17.89
C VAL A 375 -1.91 -12.28 18.80
N MET A 376 -2.89 -11.52 18.32
CA MET A 376 -3.46 -10.40 19.06
C MET A 376 -4.51 -10.86 20.06
N GLU A 377 -5.28 -11.92 19.77
CA GLU A 377 -6.23 -12.50 20.72
C GLU A 377 -5.54 -12.96 22.00
N GLU A 378 -4.37 -13.60 21.89
CA GLU A 378 -3.59 -14.00 23.05
C GLU A 378 -3.21 -12.78 23.93
N LEU A 379 -2.82 -11.68 23.31
CA LEU A 379 -2.51 -10.44 24.03
C LEU A 379 -3.74 -9.78 24.63
N ASP A 380 -4.88 -9.84 23.94
CA ASP A 380 -6.13 -9.27 24.45
C ASP A 380 -6.67 -10.02 25.66
N VAL A 381 -6.57 -11.34 25.66
CA VAL A 381 -6.92 -12.18 26.84
C VAL A 381 -6.04 -11.84 28.04
N MET A 382 -4.73 -11.63 27.83
CA MET A 382 -3.80 -11.28 28.90
C MET A 382 -3.95 -9.84 29.40
N TYR A 383 -4.29 -8.91 28.50
CA TYR A 383 -4.32 -7.46 28.77
C TYR A 383 -5.60 -6.80 28.23
N PRO A 384 -6.78 -7.18 28.71
CA PRO A 384 -8.07 -6.81 28.13
C PRO A 384 -8.38 -5.29 28.14
N ASN A 385 -7.68 -4.53 28.99
CA ASN A 385 -7.82 -3.07 29.11
C ASN A 385 -6.67 -2.28 28.49
N SER A 386 -5.79 -2.95 27.76
CA SER A 386 -4.64 -2.30 27.13
C SER A 386 -5.03 -1.53 25.88
N SER A 387 -4.85 -0.22 25.88
CA SER A 387 -5.16 0.64 24.73
C SER A 387 -4.33 0.31 23.50
N ILE A 388 -3.05 -0.03 23.66
CA ILE A 388 -2.16 -0.41 22.55
C ILE A 388 -2.58 -1.74 21.89
N VAL A 389 -3.16 -2.67 22.65
CA VAL A 389 -3.74 -3.92 22.14
C VAL A 389 -5.06 -3.63 21.45
N LYS A 390 -5.96 -2.86 22.09
CA LYS A 390 -7.27 -2.51 21.54
C LYS A 390 -7.19 -1.74 20.24
N THR A 391 -6.22 -0.83 20.09
CA THR A 391 -6.00 -0.09 18.84
C THR A 391 -5.66 -1.02 17.67
N ARG A 392 -4.83 -2.03 17.90
CA ARG A 392 -4.50 -3.04 16.87
C ARG A 392 -5.70 -3.89 16.51
N LEU A 393 -6.51 -4.29 17.49
CA LEU A 393 -7.76 -5.00 17.23
C LEU A 393 -8.78 -4.16 16.46
N THR A 394 -8.87 -2.84 16.73
CA THR A 394 -9.71 -1.93 15.95
C THR A 394 -9.34 -1.99 14.48
N GLU A 395 -8.05 -2.00 14.16
CA GLU A 395 -7.56 -2.08 12.80
C GLU A 395 -7.89 -3.43 12.15
N TYR A 396 -7.69 -4.53 12.87
CA TYR A 396 -8.06 -5.86 12.40
C TYR A 396 -9.57 -5.93 12.05
N TYR A 397 -10.44 -5.49 12.97
CA TYR A 397 -11.88 -5.51 12.73
C TYR A 397 -12.32 -4.57 11.60
N ALA A 398 -11.62 -3.44 11.41
CA ALA A 398 -11.86 -2.56 10.26
C ALA A 398 -11.54 -3.25 8.93
N TYR A 399 -10.45 -4.04 8.85
CA TYR A 399 -10.17 -4.86 7.66
C TYR A 399 -11.18 -6.00 7.43
N LYS A 400 -11.78 -6.51 8.50
CA LYS A 400 -12.86 -7.50 8.43
C LYS A 400 -14.23 -6.87 8.17
N GLU A 401 -14.28 -5.53 8.06
CA GLU A 401 -15.52 -4.75 7.90
C GLU A 401 -16.52 -4.92 9.06
N ASP A 402 -16.04 -5.40 10.23
CA ASP A 402 -16.83 -5.51 11.46
C ASP A 402 -16.83 -4.16 12.20
N TYR A 403 -17.55 -3.20 11.64
CA TYR A 403 -17.65 -1.86 12.21
C TYR A 403 -18.40 -1.82 13.56
N ALA A 404 -19.17 -2.84 13.88
CA ALA A 404 -19.80 -2.96 15.20
C ALA A 404 -18.75 -3.15 16.30
N LYS A 405 -17.77 -4.04 16.05
CA LYS A 405 -16.62 -4.23 16.94
C LYS A 405 -15.70 -3.02 17.00
N VAL A 406 -15.44 -2.40 15.86
CA VAL A 406 -14.67 -1.14 15.81
C VAL A 406 -15.29 -0.09 16.73
N ASN A 407 -16.59 0.17 16.59
CA ASN A 407 -17.32 1.17 17.40
C ASN A 407 -17.34 0.82 18.89
N GLU A 408 -17.52 -0.47 19.24
CA GLU A 408 -17.45 -0.96 20.63
C GLU A 408 -16.08 -0.63 21.25
N ILE A 409 -15.00 -0.96 20.55
CA ILE A 409 -13.63 -0.74 21.05
C ILE A 409 -13.34 0.76 21.18
N VAL A 410 -13.64 1.56 20.16
CA VAL A 410 -13.41 3.02 20.20
C VAL A 410 -14.16 3.67 21.36
N LYS A 411 -15.43 3.30 21.59
CA LYS A 411 -16.21 3.78 22.72
C LYS A 411 -15.59 3.39 24.07
N ASN A 412 -15.07 2.18 24.19
CA ASN A 412 -14.39 1.73 25.40
C ASN A 412 -13.08 2.49 25.63
N LEU A 413 -12.30 2.76 24.57
CA LEU A 413 -11.09 3.61 24.66
C LEU A 413 -11.44 5.04 25.11
N GLU A 414 -12.51 5.64 24.60
CA GLU A 414 -12.98 6.96 25.05
C GLU A 414 -13.32 7.02 26.54
N LEU A 415 -13.86 5.93 27.08
CA LEU A 415 -14.24 5.86 28.51
C LEU A 415 -13.05 5.55 29.43
N GLN A 416 -12.15 4.68 28.99
CA GLN A 416 -11.08 4.14 29.83
C GLN A 416 -9.76 4.92 29.69
N ASP A 417 -9.50 5.51 28.52
CA ASP A 417 -8.22 6.14 28.19
C ASP A 417 -8.43 7.38 27.28
N ALA A 418 -9.21 8.32 27.77
CA ALA A 418 -9.60 9.52 27.04
C ALA A 418 -8.43 10.48 26.71
N ASP A 419 -7.27 10.30 27.31
CA ASP A 419 -6.05 11.10 27.06
C ASP A 419 -5.08 10.41 26.09
N TYR A 420 -5.45 9.23 25.58
CA TYR A 420 -4.66 8.51 24.61
C TYR A 420 -4.68 9.24 23.25
N PHE A 421 -3.50 9.32 22.61
CA PHE A 421 -3.37 10.06 21.35
C PHE A 421 -4.33 9.55 20.24
N TYR A 422 -4.52 8.24 20.17
CA TYR A 422 -5.45 7.62 19.21
C TYR A 422 -6.90 8.06 19.48
N THR A 423 -7.33 8.07 20.74
CA THR A 423 -8.66 8.54 21.15
C THR A 423 -8.85 10.01 20.79
N ILE A 424 -7.82 10.84 20.99
CA ILE A 424 -7.86 12.28 20.64
C ILE A 424 -7.94 12.45 19.12
N ALA A 425 -7.18 11.66 18.35
CA ALA A 425 -7.15 11.74 16.90
C ALA A 425 -8.46 11.24 16.25
N THR A 426 -8.98 10.10 16.70
CA THR A 426 -10.26 9.56 16.20
C THR A 426 -11.41 10.49 16.49
N LYS A 427 -11.42 11.15 17.65
CA LYS A 427 -12.46 12.13 18.00
C LYS A 427 -12.46 13.36 17.09
N ALA A 428 -11.29 13.80 16.64
CA ALA A 428 -11.17 14.89 15.68
C ALA A 428 -11.72 14.54 14.27
N GLN A 429 -11.93 13.24 14.00
CA GLN A 429 -12.46 12.72 12.74
C GLN A 429 -13.89 12.18 12.85
N ASP A 430 -14.45 12.10 14.05
CA ASP A 430 -15.81 11.62 14.30
C ASP A 430 -16.85 12.66 13.82
N SER A 431 -17.30 12.50 12.58
CA SER A 431 -18.22 13.44 11.94
C SER A 431 -19.54 13.60 12.67
N GLU A 432 -20.06 12.55 13.33
CA GLU A 432 -21.32 12.61 14.07
C GLU A 432 -21.15 13.39 15.38
N TRP A 433 -20.07 13.13 16.10
CA TRP A 433 -19.75 13.93 17.29
C TRP A 433 -19.46 15.38 16.91
N LEU A 434 -18.69 15.63 15.85
CA LEU A 434 -18.37 16.99 15.40
C LEU A 434 -19.60 17.80 15.03
N LYS A 435 -20.70 17.19 14.54
CA LYS A 435 -21.95 17.90 14.27
C LYS A 435 -22.58 18.48 15.54
N THR A 436 -22.44 17.81 16.67
CA THR A 436 -23.14 18.11 17.92
C THR A 436 -22.25 18.67 19.03
N ALA A 437 -20.92 18.51 18.92
CA ALA A 437 -19.96 18.93 19.93
C ALA A 437 -20.06 20.43 20.25
N SER A 438 -20.13 20.75 21.52
CA SER A 438 -20.05 22.12 22.02
C SER A 438 -18.63 22.67 21.94
N ILE A 439 -18.48 24.00 21.95
CA ILE A 439 -17.15 24.63 21.98
C ILE A 439 -16.35 24.15 23.20
N ALA A 440 -16.99 24.02 24.36
CA ALA A 440 -16.34 23.55 25.59
C ALA A 440 -15.79 22.13 25.47
N GLU A 441 -16.49 21.25 24.75
CA GLU A 441 -15.99 19.88 24.46
C GLU A 441 -14.81 19.92 23.51
N LEU A 442 -14.85 20.71 22.42
CA LEU A 442 -13.72 20.90 21.51
C LEU A 442 -12.49 21.46 22.25
N GLU A 443 -12.71 22.47 23.14
CA GLU A 443 -11.62 23.02 23.97
C GLU A 443 -11.00 21.97 24.90
N LYS A 444 -11.81 21.10 25.50
CA LYS A 444 -11.32 20.00 26.32
C LYS A 444 -10.38 19.09 25.54
N TYR A 445 -10.76 18.70 24.31
CA TYR A 445 -9.91 17.86 23.46
C TYR A 445 -8.70 18.62 22.93
N ARG A 446 -8.82 19.91 22.63
CA ARG A 446 -7.68 20.77 22.28
C ARG A 446 -6.61 20.77 23.37
N GLU A 447 -7.00 20.94 24.64
CA GLU A 447 -6.04 20.93 25.77
C GLU A 447 -5.36 19.57 25.96
N LYS A 448 -6.04 18.46 25.61
CA LYS A 448 -5.42 17.15 25.55
C LYS A 448 -4.43 17.03 24.37
N ALA A 449 -4.82 17.47 23.19
CA ALA A 449 -4.01 17.46 21.97
C ALA A 449 -2.72 18.29 22.13
N LYS A 450 -2.78 19.43 22.82
CA LYS A 450 -1.61 20.29 23.09
C LYS A 450 -0.55 19.64 24.01
N LYS A 451 -0.90 18.56 24.71
CA LYS A 451 0.06 17.81 25.54
C LYS A 451 0.81 16.76 24.73
N LEU A 452 0.36 16.46 23.52
CA LEU A 452 1.03 15.51 22.64
C LEU A 452 2.28 16.13 22.01
N THR A 453 3.21 15.27 21.64
CA THR A 453 4.47 15.72 21.01
C THR A 453 4.25 16.35 19.63
N THR A 454 3.22 15.89 18.89
CA THR A 454 2.89 16.39 17.56
C THR A 454 1.85 17.51 17.63
N PRO A 455 2.14 18.74 17.16
CA PRO A 455 1.26 19.89 17.34
C PRO A 455 0.04 19.90 16.41
N VAL A 456 0.04 19.10 15.33
CA VAL A 456 -1.01 19.13 14.28
C VAL A 456 -2.41 18.94 14.85
N LEU A 457 -2.59 18.00 15.79
CA LEU A 457 -3.91 17.78 16.41
C LEU A 457 -4.39 18.99 17.22
N GLY A 458 -3.48 19.70 17.87
CA GLY A 458 -3.81 20.94 18.57
C GLY A 458 -4.34 22.01 17.61
N TYR A 459 -3.67 22.23 16.49
CA TYR A 459 -4.11 23.16 15.44
C TYR A 459 -5.41 22.71 14.78
N LEU A 460 -5.63 21.41 14.62
CA LEU A 460 -6.89 20.89 14.09
C LEU A 460 -8.08 21.22 15.01
N TYR A 461 -7.94 21.06 16.33
CA TYR A 461 -8.97 21.47 17.27
C TYR A 461 -9.16 22.99 17.30
N ASP A 462 -8.09 23.79 17.21
CA ASP A 462 -8.19 25.26 17.09
C ASP A 462 -8.94 25.64 15.80
N PHE A 463 -8.68 24.95 14.66
CA PHE A 463 -9.43 25.13 13.42
C PHE A 463 -10.92 24.84 13.60
N LEU A 464 -11.28 23.70 14.23
CA LEU A 464 -12.68 23.34 14.49
C LEU A 464 -13.41 24.33 15.40
N ILE A 465 -12.74 24.83 16.45
CA ILE A 465 -13.29 25.85 17.37
C ILE A 465 -13.55 27.15 16.62
N ASN A 466 -12.58 27.61 15.81
CA ASN A 466 -12.73 28.83 15.03
C ASN A 466 -13.81 28.69 13.95
N ALA A 467 -13.95 27.51 13.34
CA ALA A 467 -15.06 27.21 12.42
C ALA A 467 -16.44 27.34 13.13
N ARG A 468 -16.56 26.80 14.34
CA ARG A 468 -17.80 26.93 15.17
C ARG A 468 -18.11 28.36 15.54
N ASN A 469 -17.10 29.15 15.80
CA ASN A 469 -17.25 30.56 16.15
C ASN A 469 -17.45 31.48 14.93
N ALA A 470 -17.48 30.91 13.71
CA ALA A 470 -17.49 31.65 12.44
C ALA A 470 -16.31 32.66 12.31
N ASN A 471 -15.21 32.43 13.02
CA ASN A 471 -13.99 33.21 12.92
C ASN A 471 -13.14 32.71 11.76
N ILE A 472 -13.49 33.11 10.53
CA ILE A 472 -12.89 32.62 9.29
C ILE A 472 -11.38 32.94 9.24
N GLU A 473 -10.98 34.16 9.67
CA GLU A 473 -9.58 34.55 9.64
C GLU A 473 -8.69 33.61 10.50
N ALA A 474 -9.05 33.42 11.76
CA ALA A 474 -8.31 32.56 12.66
C ALA A 474 -8.37 31.07 12.20
N MET A 475 -9.52 30.65 11.67
CA MET A 475 -9.67 29.30 11.09
C MET A 475 -8.67 29.08 9.94
N MET A 476 -8.54 30.03 9.00
CA MET A 476 -7.63 29.90 7.87
C MET A 476 -6.15 30.02 8.29
N GLN A 477 -5.84 30.81 9.34
CA GLN A 477 -4.50 30.80 9.96
C GLN A 477 -4.15 29.42 10.54
N ASN A 478 -5.09 28.75 11.20
CA ASN A 478 -4.88 27.37 11.66
C ASN A 478 -4.70 26.39 10.50
N ALA A 479 -5.43 26.55 9.40
CA ALA A 479 -5.21 25.75 8.19
C ALA A 479 -3.78 25.87 7.67
N GLU A 480 -3.21 27.07 7.64
CA GLU A 480 -1.80 27.30 7.26
C GLU A 480 -0.82 26.64 8.24
N GLN A 481 -1.09 26.72 9.54
CA GLN A 481 -0.29 26.04 10.56
C GLN A 481 -0.32 24.51 10.39
N ILE A 482 -1.50 23.93 10.10
CA ILE A 482 -1.64 22.49 9.82
C ILE A 482 -0.83 22.10 8.59
N ILE A 483 -0.97 22.83 7.48
CA ILE A 483 -0.19 22.58 6.24
C ILE A 483 1.32 22.66 6.50
N GLY A 484 1.74 23.68 7.25
CA GLY A 484 3.18 23.92 7.51
C GLY A 484 3.82 22.98 8.51
N THR A 485 3.04 22.27 9.32
CA THR A 485 3.55 21.39 10.40
C THR A 485 3.25 19.91 10.17
N SER A 486 2.27 19.60 9.30
CA SER A 486 1.89 18.21 9.01
C SER A 486 2.92 17.50 8.14
N SER A 487 3.21 16.25 8.46
CA SER A 487 3.93 15.36 7.55
C SER A 487 3.12 15.00 6.29
N ASN A 488 1.79 15.18 6.33
CA ASN A 488 0.87 14.97 5.21
C ASN A 488 0.30 16.30 4.70
N SER A 489 1.18 17.24 4.38
CA SER A 489 0.81 18.58 3.91
C SER A 489 -0.04 18.56 2.64
N GLU A 490 0.18 17.60 1.75
CA GLU A 490 -0.55 17.44 0.48
C GLU A 490 -2.04 17.18 0.70
N PHE A 491 -2.36 16.29 1.65
CA PHE A 491 -3.75 16.04 2.06
C PHE A 491 -4.43 17.32 2.54
N TYR A 492 -3.75 18.10 3.37
CA TYR A 492 -4.32 19.34 3.90
C TYR A 492 -4.39 20.46 2.85
N ILE A 493 -3.45 20.51 1.90
CA ILE A 493 -3.54 21.44 0.76
C ILE A 493 -4.79 21.14 -0.06
N THR A 494 -5.04 19.89 -0.44
CA THR A 494 -6.23 19.51 -1.21
C THR A 494 -7.53 19.69 -0.42
N THR A 495 -7.48 19.56 0.91
CA THR A 495 -8.63 19.78 1.80
C THR A 495 -8.95 21.26 1.96
N PHE A 496 -7.94 22.10 2.11
CA PHE A 496 -8.15 23.52 2.44
C PHE A 496 -8.17 24.45 1.22
N ALA A 497 -7.59 24.07 0.08
CA ALA A 497 -7.64 24.90 -1.12
C ALA A 497 -9.06 25.35 -1.50
N PRO A 498 -10.10 24.48 -1.49
CA PRO A 498 -11.48 24.92 -1.74
C PRO A 498 -12.03 25.92 -0.71
N LEU A 499 -11.53 25.92 0.53
CA LEU A 499 -11.95 26.86 1.55
C LEU A 499 -11.47 28.29 1.28
N TYR A 500 -10.28 28.47 0.70
CA TYR A 500 -9.81 29.79 0.27
C TYR A 500 -10.72 30.39 -0.80
N ASP A 501 -11.21 29.58 -1.74
CA ASP A 501 -12.17 30.05 -2.75
C ASP A 501 -13.55 30.34 -2.12
N SER A 502 -14.09 29.42 -1.34
CA SER A 502 -15.46 29.52 -0.83
C SER A 502 -15.63 30.56 0.28
N LEU A 503 -14.70 30.65 1.23
CA LEU A 503 -14.79 31.46 2.43
C LEU A 503 -14.07 32.80 2.30
N GLU A 504 -12.84 32.82 1.81
CA GLU A 504 -12.07 34.06 1.61
C GLU A 504 -12.33 34.71 0.26
N LYS A 505 -13.07 34.07 -0.66
CA LYS A 505 -13.27 34.53 -2.04
C LYS A 505 -11.94 34.72 -2.80
N ASN A 506 -10.92 33.96 -2.43
CA ASN A 506 -9.58 34.02 -2.99
C ASN A 506 -9.28 32.79 -3.86
N LYS A 507 -9.97 32.70 -4.98
CA LYS A 507 -9.82 31.62 -5.96
C LYS A 507 -8.40 31.51 -6.50
N GLU A 508 -7.71 32.65 -6.67
CA GLU A 508 -6.34 32.69 -7.17
C GLU A 508 -5.38 31.99 -6.22
N LYS A 509 -5.54 32.18 -4.91
CA LYS A 509 -4.74 31.48 -3.89
C LYS A 509 -4.98 29.97 -3.94
N ALA A 510 -6.23 29.54 -4.06
CA ALA A 510 -6.56 28.12 -4.20
C ALA A 510 -5.89 27.49 -5.44
N ILE A 511 -6.01 28.12 -6.60
CA ILE A 511 -5.37 27.69 -7.84
C ILE A 511 -3.86 27.60 -7.67
N LYS A 512 -3.23 28.65 -7.14
CA LYS A 512 -1.78 28.70 -6.96
C LYS A 512 -1.26 27.59 -6.05
N MET A 513 -1.95 27.28 -4.95
CA MET A 513 -1.59 26.19 -4.05
C MET A 513 -1.63 24.85 -4.77
N LEU A 514 -2.65 24.61 -5.60
CA LEU A 514 -2.78 23.38 -6.38
C LEU A 514 -1.75 23.33 -7.54
N GLU A 515 -1.48 24.45 -8.23
CA GLU A 515 -0.44 24.54 -9.27
C GLU A 515 0.94 24.22 -8.67
N ASP A 516 1.27 24.79 -7.52
CA ASP A 516 2.54 24.55 -6.83
C ASP A 516 2.69 23.06 -6.44
N LEU A 517 1.62 22.42 -6.00
CA LEU A 517 1.61 21.01 -5.65
C LEU A 517 1.74 20.12 -6.90
N VAL A 518 0.89 20.31 -7.90
CA VAL A 518 0.85 19.51 -9.14
C VAL A 518 2.14 19.68 -9.96
N SER A 519 2.80 20.84 -9.89
CA SER A 519 4.07 21.04 -10.61
C SER A 519 5.22 20.17 -10.09
N LYS A 520 5.15 19.75 -8.83
CA LYS A 520 6.23 19.02 -8.13
C LYS A 520 5.89 17.57 -7.84
N LYS A 521 4.61 17.25 -7.76
CA LYS A 521 4.12 15.97 -7.26
C LYS A 521 2.94 15.46 -8.08
N ASP A 522 2.90 14.16 -8.29
CA ASP A 522 1.82 13.50 -9.02
C ASP A 522 0.64 13.17 -8.07
N ASN A 523 0.01 14.24 -7.56
CA ASN A 523 -1.14 14.13 -6.68
C ASN A 523 -2.44 14.21 -7.48
N PHE A 524 -3.14 13.08 -7.61
CA PHE A 524 -4.37 12.96 -8.41
C PHE A 524 -5.49 13.89 -7.90
N ASN A 525 -5.67 13.98 -6.58
CA ASN A 525 -6.72 14.84 -6.00
C ASN A 525 -6.47 16.32 -6.30
N ALA A 526 -5.21 16.77 -6.18
CA ALA A 526 -4.83 18.14 -6.54
C ALA A 526 -5.01 18.40 -8.04
N LEU A 527 -4.62 17.45 -8.88
CA LEU A 527 -4.80 17.53 -10.33
C LEU A 527 -6.29 17.67 -10.71
N SER A 528 -7.13 16.80 -10.15
CA SER A 528 -8.58 16.82 -10.41
C SER A 528 -9.22 18.15 -10.02
N GLN A 529 -8.87 18.68 -8.84
CA GLN A 529 -9.35 20.00 -8.39
C GLN A 529 -8.84 21.12 -9.31
N LEU A 530 -7.55 21.09 -9.69
CA LEU A 530 -6.96 22.11 -10.58
C LEU A 530 -7.62 22.10 -11.96
N VAL A 531 -7.88 20.92 -12.53
CA VAL A 531 -8.63 20.77 -13.79
C VAL A 531 -10.02 21.39 -13.66
N GLY A 532 -10.72 21.17 -12.54
CA GLY A 532 -12.00 21.81 -12.24
C GLY A 532 -11.94 23.35 -12.25
N TYR A 533 -10.92 23.91 -11.60
CA TYR A 533 -10.68 25.35 -11.58
C TYR A 533 -10.33 25.91 -12.97
N TYR A 534 -9.50 25.24 -13.73
CA TYR A 534 -9.14 25.65 -15.10
C TYR A 534 -10.33 25.61 -16.04
N ARG A 535 -11.15 24.55 -15.98
CA ARG A 535 -12.39 24.46 -16.76
C ARG A 535 -13.35 25.61 -16.42
N ALA A 536 -13.54 25.91 -15.14
CA ALA A 536 -14.38 27.03 -14.68
C ALA A 536 -13.85 28.41 -15.10
N ALA A 537 -12.57 28.52 -15.42
CA ALA A 537 -11.92 29.74 -15.90
C ALA A 537 -11.71 29.77 -17.42
N ASP A 538 -12.26 28.79 -18.17
CA ASP A 538 -12.06 28.57 -19.62
C ASP A 538 -10.58 28.45 -20.06
N ARG A 539 -9.71 27.96 -19.14
CA ARG A 539 -8.27 27.72 -19.38
C ARG A 539 -8.02 26.36 -20.04
N LYS A 540 -8.60 26.16 -21.23
CA LYS A 540 -8.59 24.85 -21.93
C LYS A 540 -7.19 24.34 -22.28
N GLU A 541 -6.29 25.22 -22.67
CA GLU A 541 -4.91 24.85 -23.02
C GLU A 541 -4.13 24.35 -21.80
N ASP A 542 -4.39 24.90 -20.60
CA ASP A 542 -3.78 24.41 -19.37
C ASP A 542 -4.31 23.01 -19.00
N VAL A 543 -5.61 22.75 -19.13
CA VAL A 543 -6.20 21.40 -18.98
C VAL A 543 -5.55 20.41 -19.93
N LYS A 544 -5.46 20.77 -21.21
CA LYS A 544 -4.85 19.94 -22.25
C LYS A 544 -3.39 19.59 -21.92
N LYS A 545 -2.63 20.58 -21.46
CA LYS A 545 -1.22 20.38 -21.05
C LYS A 545 -1.10 19.34 -19.94
N LEU A 546 -1.95 19.42 -18.90
CA LEU A 546 -1.97 18.47 -17.79
C LEU A 546 -2.30 17.05 -18.27
N PHE A 547 -3.30 16.89 -19.14
CA PHE A 547 -3.68 15.58 -19.64
C PHE A 547 -2.63 14.96 -20.57
N ILE A 548 -1.99 15.77 -21.43
CA ILE A 548 -0.89 15.28 -22.28
C ILE A 548 0.31 14.85 -21.45
N GLU A 549 0.71 15.65 -20.45
CA GLU A 549 1.79 15.30 -19.52
C GLU A 549 1.50 13.95 -18.85
N ARG A 550 0.30 13.79 -18.32
CA ARG A 550 -0.08 12.57 -17.61
C ARG A 550 -0.14 11.36 -18.55
N LYS A 551 -0.74 11.49 -19.72
CA LYS A 551 -0.78 10.43 -20.74
C LYS A 551 0.62 9.98 -21.17
N THR A 552 1.54 10.91 -21.32
CA THR A 552 2.93 10.61 -21.68
C THR A 552 3.66 9.79 -20.63
N ASN A 553 3.40 10.07 -19.35
CA ASN A 553 4.05 9.40 -18.23
C ASN A 553 3.35 8.11 -17.80
N TYR A 554 2.08 7.95 -18.15
CA TYR A 554 1.25 6.77 -17.85
C TYR A 554 0.60 6.19 -19.11
N PRO A 555 1.38 5.74 -20.10
CA PRO A 555 0.85 5.31 -21.40
C PRO A 555 0.00 4.04 -21.34
N TYR A 556 0.09 3.29 -20.24
CA TYR A 556 -0.64 2.03 -20.01
C TYR A 556 -1.88 2.19 -19.10
N PHE A 557 -2.19 3.41 -18.64
CA PHE A 557 -3.43 3.70 -17.90
C PHE A 557 -4.47 4.29 -18.85
N THR A 558 -5.48 3.49 -19.19
CA THR A 558 -6.53 3.93 -20.15
C THR A 558 -7.41 5.04 -19.58
N GLY A 559 -7.59 5.12 -18.27
CA GLY A 559 -8.33 6.21 -17.64
C GLY A 559 -7.70 7.58 -17.87
N VAL A 560 -6.38 7.65 -17.87
CA VAL A 560 -5.66 8.89 -18.20
C VAL A 560 -5.89 9.29 -19.67
N ALA A 561 -5.96 8.30 -20.59
CA ALA A 561 -6.30 8.54 -21.99
C ALA A 561 -7.77 8.95 -22.14
N SER A 562 -8.68 8.36 -21.37
CA SER A 562 -10.11 8.65 -21.38
C SER A 562 -10.42 10.12 -21.07
N ASP A 563 -9.72 10.73 -20.10
CA ASP A 563 -9.84 12.15 -19.80
C ASP A 563 -9.47 13.03 -21.00
N TYR A 564 -8.37 12.70 -21.66
CA TYR A 564 -7.94 13.43 -22.87
C TYR A 564 -8.90 13.22 -24.05
N ILE A 565 -9.37 11.99 -24.24
CA ILE A 565 -10.39 11.64 -25.25
C ILE A 565 -11.67 12.45 -25.00
N SER A 566 -12.15 12.50 -23.77
CA SER A 566 -13.35 13.27 -23.40
C SER A 566 -13.21 14.74 -23.75
N MET A 567 -12.05 15.34 -23.48
CA MET A 567 -11.76 16.71 -23.86
C MET A 567 -11.80 16.92 -25.38
N LEU A 568 -11.22 16.01 -26.17
CA LEU A 568 -11.26 16.08 -27.63
C LEU A 568 -12.70 15.99 -28.18
N ILE A 569 -13.55 15.16 -27.55
CA ILE A 569 -14.97 15.05 -27.89
C ILE A 569 -15.70 16.38 -27.58
N GLU A 570 -15.46 16.97 -26.40
CA GLU A 570 -16.00 18.28 -26.01
C GLU A 570 -15.62 19.38 -27.02
N GLU A 571 -14.38 19.35 -27.51
CA GLU A 571 -13.85 20.26 -28.51
C GLU A 571 -14.32 19.93 -29.96
N LYS A 572 -15.11 18.88 -30.12
CA LYS A 572 -15.58 18.35 -31.42
C LYS A 572 -14.45 17.91 -32.37
N LYS A 573 -13.29 17.55 -31.81
CA LYS A 573 -12.14 17.00 -32.52
C LYS A 573 -12.26 15.47 -32.65
N TYR A 574 -13.32 15.05 -33.31
CA TYR A 574 -13.73 13.63 -33.37
C TYR A 574 -12.69 12.72 -34.02
N ALA A 575 -12.02 13.20 -35.10
CA ALA A 575 -10.96 12.42 -35.74
C ALA A 575 -9.77 12.15 -34.79
N ASP A 576 -9.34 13.16 -34.03
CA ASP A 576 -8.28 13.03 -33.07
C ASP A 576 -8.70 12.13 -31.91
N ALA A 577 -9.96 12.22 -31.46
CA ALA A 577 -10.52 11.35 -30.43
C ALA A 577 -10.49 9.88 -30.86
N LEU A 578 -10.86 9.55 -32.11
CA LEU A 578 -10.79 8.18 -32.63
C LEU A 578 -9.37 7.64 -32.66
N VAL A 579 -8.38 8.44 -33.04
CA VAL A 579 -6.97 8.03 -33.01
C VAL A 579 -6.52 7.68 -31.59
N GLU A 580 -6.89 8.49 -30.60
CA GLU A 580 -6.54 8.22 -29.21
C GLU A 580 -7.27 7.01 -28.65
N ILE A 581 -8.55 6.81 -28.98
CA ILE A 581 -9.31 5.61 -28.61
C ILE A 581 -8.65 4.36 -29.19
N ASP A 582 -8.28 4.37 -30.48
CA ASP A 582 -7.64 3.22 -31.13
C ASP A 582 -6.26 2.92 -30.54
N ASN A 583 -5.50 3.95 -30.15
CA ASN A 583 -4.25 3.77 -29.42
C ASN A 583 -4.47 3.10 -28.06
N SER A 584 -5.49 3.51 -27.34
CA SER A 584 -5.83 2.95 -26.01
C SER A 584 -6.39 1.54 -26.12
N LEU A 585 -7.24 1.24 -27.14
CA LEU A 585 -7.72 -0.11 -27.44
C LEU A 585 -6.58 -1.06 -27.86
N GLY A 586 -5.44 -0.53 -28.35
CA GLY A 586 -4.24 -1.33 -28.58
C GLY A 586 -3.59 -1.86 -27.29
N LEU A 587 -3.92 -1.29 -26.14
CA LEU A 587 -3.48 -1.75 -24.80
C LEU A 587 -4.51 -2.68 -24.18
N PHE A 588 -5.79 -2.31 -24.27
CA PHE A 588 -6.92 -3.00 -23.66
C PHE A 588 -8.05 -3.16 -24.68
N PRO A 589 -7.94 -4.16 -25.57
CA PRO A 589 -8.84 -4.29 -26.74
C PRO A 589 -10.30 -4.57 -26.38
N TYR A 590 -10.55 -5.02 -25.15
CA TYR A 590 -11.88 -5.35 -24.66
C TYR A 590 -12.43 -4.34 -23.63
N SER A 591 -11.80 -3.15 -23.51
CA SER A 591 -12.31 -2.09 -22.64
C SER A 591 -13.67 -1.60 -23.12
N TYR A 592 -14.72 -1.87 -22.34
CA TYR A 592 -16.08 -1.44 -22.70
C TYR A 592 -16.21 0.09 -22.71
N GLN A 593 -15.51 0.79 -21.81
CA GLN A 593 -15.52 2.25 -21.72
C GLN A 593 -14.95 2.89 -22.98
N LEU A 594 -13.81 2.40 -23.47
CA LEU A 594 -13.22 2.89 -24.72
C LEU A 594 -14.07 2.55 -25.94
N LEU A 595 -14.68 1.36 -25.96
CA LEU A 595 -15.61 0.96 -27.03
C LEU A 595 -16.88 1.82 -27.00
N GLU A 596 -17.41 2.13 -25.82
CA GLU A 596 -18.55 3.06 -25.67
C GLU A 596 -18.19 4.46 -26.15
N GLN A 597 -17.02 4.99 -25.76
CA GLN A 597 -16.54 6.29 -26.24
C GLN A 597 -16.41 6.30 -27.79
N LYS A 598 -15.88 5.22 -28.34
CA LYS A 598 -15.77 5.07 -29.81
C LYS A 598 -17.14 5.14 -30.48
N GLY A 599 -18.12 4.40 -29.96
CA GLY A 599 -19.51 4.43 -30.45
C GLY A 599 -20.14 5.83 -30.33
N LYS A 600 -19.91 6.54 -29.22
CA LYS A 600 -20.37 7.94 -29.04
C LYS A 600 -19.77 8.86 -30.12
N VAL A 601 -18.46 8.75 -30.37
CA VAL A 601 -17.79 9.57 -31.40
C VAL A 601 -18.36 9.30 -32.79
N TYR A 602 -18.55 8.04 -33.18
CA TYR A 602 -19.19 7.70 -34.48
C TYR A 602 -20.61 8.25 -34.58
N ASN A 603 -21.39 8.19 -33.51
CA ASN A 603 -22.73 8.78 -33.48
C ASN A 603 -22.67 10.31 -33.67
N TYR A 604 -21.75 11.03 -33.03
CA TYR A 604 -21.58 12.48 -33.24
C TYR A 604 -21.13 12.84 -34.65
N MET A 605 -20.43 11.94 -35.33
CA MET A 605 -20.05 12.08 -36.75
C MET A 605 -21.14 11.64 -37.72
N ASN A 606 -22.33 11.24 -37.25
CA ASN A 606 -23.43 10.64 -38.02
C ASN A 606 -23.01 9.36 -38.77
N ASN A 607 -22.03 8.64 -38.30
CA ASN A 607 -21.56 7.38 -38.85
C ASN A 607 -22.12 6.19 -38.05
N VAL A 608 -23.39 5.86 -38.27
CA VAL A 608 -24.16 4.85 -37.52
C VAL A 608 -23.79 3.41 -37.90
N LYS A 609 -22.97 3.22 -38.97
CA LYS A 609 -22.59 1.87 -39.45
C LYS A 609 -21.35 1.31 -38.80
N GLU A 610 -20.52 2.14 -38.23
CA GLU A 610 -19.30 1.77 -37.50
C GLU A 610 -19.58 1.65 -35.99
#